data_07b96d130062eefe6ea0af2136dc3347
#
_entry.id   07b96d130062eefe6ea0af2136dc3347
#
_cell.length_a   1.000
_cell.length_b   1.000
_cell.length_c   1.000
_cell.angle_alpha   90.00
_cell.angle_beta   90.00
_cell.angle_gamma   90.00
#
_symmetry.space_group_name_H-M   'P 1'
#
loop_
_entity.id
_entity.type
_entity.pdbx_description
1 polymer ?
#
loop_
_entity_poly.entity_id
_entity_poly.type
_entity_poly.pdbx_seq_one_letter_code
_entity_poly.pdbx_strand_id
1 'polypeptide(L)'
;ENGGVIVVDGAQSAPHMTIDVQALDCDFFAFSGHKMCGPTGIGVLYGKRKWLEEMEPVEFGGEMIDFVELYDSTWKELPWKFEAGTPNIAGAIALGHAIDYLQELGMDNIHRYEEELAAYVLPKLQAIDGLTVYGPQDPNFRTGVIAFNLDGLHPHDVATALDMEGVAVRAGHHCAQPLLKYLEVSATARASFYFYNTTQDADRLVEAIMATKEFFKHGTI
;
A
#
# COMPACT_ATOMS: atom_id res chain seq x y z
N GLU A 1 4.96 -28.50 3.23
CA GLU A 1 5.40 -29.85 2.88
C GLU A 1 6.62 -29.88 1.95
N ASN A 2 6.91 -28.78 1.23
CA ASN A 2 8.00 -28.69 0.25
C ASN A 2 9.20 -27.84 0.71
N GLY A 3 9.25 -27.40 1.98
CA GLY A 3 10.36 -26.61 2.53
C GLY A 3 10.51 -25.20 1.94
N GLY A 4 9.46 -24.64 1.33
CA GLY A 4 9.47 -23.29 0.79
C GLY A 4 9.46 -22.23 1.89
N VAL A 5 10.04 -21.05 1.60
CA VAL A 5 10.03 -19.86 2.46
C VAL A 5 8.90 -18.94 2.01
N ILE A 6 8.08 -18.47 2.95
CA ILE A 6 6.96 -17.54 2.69
C ILE A 6 7.38 -16.12 3.06
N VAL A 7 7.46 -15.27 2.04
CA VAL A 7 7.72 -13.83 2.19
C VAL A 7 6.44 -13.06 1.85
N VAL A 8 5.94 -12.27 2.79
CA VAL A 8 4.73 -11.46 2.61
C VAL A 8 5.11 -9.98 2.47
N ASP A 9 4.74 -9.38 1.34
CA ASP A 9 4.74 -7.93 1.18
C ASP A 9 3.48 -7.36 1.85
N GLY A 10 3.65 -6.81 3.04
CA GLY A 10 2.60 -6.18 3.84
C GLY A 10 2.44 -4.68 3.63
N ALA A 11 3.09 -4.10 2.61
CA ALA A 11 3.11 -2.65 2.40
C ALA A 11 1.72 -2.03 2.21
N GLN A 12 0.75 -2.80 1.72
CA GLN A 12 -0.64 -2.38 1.55
C GLN A 12 -1.61 -3.04 2.54
N SER A 13 -1.19 -4.05 3.32
CA SER A 13 -2.06 -4.65 4.34
C SER A 13 -1.81 -4.09 5.73
N ALA A 14 -0.56 -3.84 6.12
CA ALA A 14 -0.22 -3.31 7.44
C ALA A 14 -0.93 -1.98 7.79
N PRO A 15 -1.17 -1.04 6.86
CA PRO A 15 -1.94 0.17 7.16
C PRO A 15 -3.42 -0.05 7.39
N HIS A 16 -4.01 -1.13 6.86
CA HIS A 16 -5.45 -1.25 6.65
C HIS A 16 -6.13 -2.35 7.49
N MET A 17 -5.36 -3.23 8.12
CA MET A 17 -5.91 -4.34 8.90
C MET A 17 -4.96 -4.80 9.99
N THR A 18 -5.50 -5.47 10.99
CA THR A 18 -4.70 -6.13 12.03
C THR A 18 -3.84 -7.23 11.43
N ILE A 19 -2.54 -7.20 11.72
CA ILE A 19 -1.57 -8.19 11.28
C ILE A 19 -1.08 -8.99 12.48
N ASP A 20 -1.21 -10.30 12.41
CA ASP A 20 -0.61 -11.24 13.34
C ASP A 20 0.31 -12.20 12.56
N VAL A 21 1.61 -11.96 12.66
CA VAL A 21 2.63 -12.75 11.94
C VAL A 21 2.72 -14.20 12.45
N GLN A 22 2.28 -14.47 13.69
CA GLN A 22 2.23 -15.83 14.23
C GLN A 22 1.04 -16.60 13.65
N ALA A 23 -0.12 -15.95 13.55
CA ALA A 23 -1.32 -16.54 12.94
C ALA A 23 -1.13 -16.75 11.43
N LEU A 24 -0.44 -15.83 10.74
CA LEU A 24 -0.07 -15.96 9.32
C LEU A 24 0.95 -17.06 9.08
N ASP A 25 1.74 -17.42 10.08
CA ASP A 25 2.88 -18.34 10.00
C ASP A 25 3.86 -18.05 8.84
N CYS A 26 3.95 -16.78 8.41
CA CYS A 26 4.89 -16.37 7.39
C CYS A 26 6.33 -16.36 7.93
N ASP A 27 7.30 -16.60 7.05
CA ASP A 27 8.71 -16.60 7.42
C ASP A 27 9.28 -15.18 7.46
N PHE A 28 8.81 -14.32 6.55
CA PHE A 28 9.13 -12.88 6.50
C PHE A 28 7.88 -12.06 6.23
N PHE A 29 7.83 -10.86 6.81
CA PHE A 29 6.80 -9.86 6.57
C PHE A 29 7.44 -8.47 6.51
N ALA A 30 7.16 -7.70 5.43
CA ALA A 30 7.73 -6.37 5.25
C ALA A 30 6.66 -5.30 5.08
N PHE A 31 6.86 -4.11 5.65
CA PHE A 31 5.98 -2.97 5.44
C PHE A 31 6.72 -1.63 5.51
N SER A 32 6.08 -0.55 5.04
CA SER A 32 6.65 0.79 4.93
C SER A 32 5.92 1.79 5.81
N GLY A 33 6.66 2.61 6.54
CA GLY A 33 6.11 3.60 7.46
C GLY A 33 5.24 4.65 6.77
N HIS A 34 5.66 5.16 5.60
CA HIS A 34 4.95 6.23 4.89
C HIS A 34 3.55 5.85 4.38
N LYS A 35 3.20 4.57 4.38
CA LYS A 35 1.86 4.11 4.01
C LYS A 35 0.91 3.93 5.19
N MET A 36 1.43 4.08 6.42
CA MET A 36 0.67 3.93 7.67
C MET A 36 0.84 5.15 8.59
N CYS A 37 0.66 6.34 8.05
CA CYS A 37 0.78 7.63 8.74
C CYS A 37 2.18 7.93 9.31
N GLY A 38 3.16 7.09 9.03
CA GLY A 38 4.54 7.25 9.45
C GLY A 38 5.39 8.06 8.47
N PRO A 39 6.63 8.36 8.82
CA PRO A 39 7.54 9.11 7.96
C PRO A 39 8.03 8.30 6.76
N THR A 40 8.56 9.01 5.76
CA THR A 40 9.31 8.40 4.65
C THR A 40 10.67 7.89 5.13
N GLY A 41 11.27 6.95 4.38
CA GLY A 41 12.63 6.46 4.63
C GLY A 41 12.76 5.52 5.82
N ILE A 42 11.65 4.95 6.29
CA ILE A 42 11.62 3.92 7.34
C ILE A 42 10.61 2.83 6.99
N GLY A 43 10.94 1.60 7.30
CA GLY A 43 10.10 0.42 7.19
C GLY A 43 10.57 -0.66 8.13
N VAL A 44 9.87 -1.78 8.16
CA VAL A 44 10.17 -2.90 9.05
C VAL A 44 10.18 -4.19 8.25
N LEU A 45 11.17 -5.03 8.53
CA LEU A 45 11.18 -6.44 8.14
C LEU A 45 11.08 -7.31 9.40
N TYR A 46 9.99 -8.06 9.50
CA TYR A 46 9.91 -9.18 10.42
C TYR A 46 10.49 -10.43 9.75
N GLY A 47 11.22 -11.24 10.51
CA GLY A 47 11.70 -12.54 10.07
C GLY A 47 11.71 -13.55 11.21
N LYS A 48 11.37 -14.81 10.91
CA LYS A 48 11.57 -15.90 11.89
C LYS A 48 13.05 -16.04 12.21
N ARG A 49 13.36 -16.12 13.50
CA ARG A 49 14.74 -16.18 14.03
C ARG A 49 15.63 -17.18 13.28
N LYS A 50 15.14 -18.40 13.02
CA LYS A 50 15.88 -19.44 12.32
C LYS A 50 16.44 -18.99 10.97
N TRP A 51 15.65 -18.23 10.19
CA TRP A 51 16.09 -17.73 8.89
C TRP A 51 17.04 -16.56 9.02
N LEU A 52 16.77 -15.64 9.96
CA LEU A 52 17.65 -14.50 10.21
C LEU A 52 19.03 -14.92 10.72
N GLU A 53 19.12 -16.01 11.49
CA GLU A 53 20.40 -16.58 11.94
C GLU A 53 21.20 -17.20 10.79
N GLU A 54 20.53 -17.87 9.85
CA GLU A 54 21.16 -18.52 8.69
C GLU A 54 21.55 -17.53 7.57
N MET A 55 20.79 -16.43 7.39
CA MET A 55 21.05 -15.46 6.34
C MET A 55 22.33 -14.67 6.59
N GLU A 56 23.07 -14.39 5.52
CA GLU A 56 24.15 -13.40 5.57
C GLU A 56 23.60 -11.97 5.54
N PRO A 57 24.26 -10.99 6.18
CA PRO A 57 23.88 -9.59 6.05
C PRO A 57 23.98 -9.12 4.59
N VAL A 58 23.11 -8.20 4.20
CA VAL A 58 23.10 -7.59 2.85
C VAL A 58 23.91 -6.28 2.85
N GLU A 59 23.89 -5.55 3.96
CA GLU A 59 24.60 -4.30 4.17
C GLU A 59 25.62 -4.47 5.31
N PHE A 60 26.76 -3.80 5.18
CA PHE A 60 27.88 -3.91 6.10
C PHE A 60 28.32 -2.54 6.58
N GLY A 61 28.73 -2.44 7.85
CA GLY A 61 29.17 -1.17 8.42
C GLY A 61 29.30 -1.21 9.93
N GLY A 62 29.48 -0.04 10.51
CA GLY A 62 29.48 0.12 11.97
C GLY A 62 28.18 -0.40 12.59
N GLU A 63 28.21 -0.67 13.85
CA GLU A 63 27.13 -1.20 14.71
C GLU A 63 26.75 -2.68 14.43
N MET A 64 26.76 -3.17 13.18
CA MET A 64 26.38 -4.55 12.85
C MET A 64 27.53 -5.56 12.95
N ILE A 65 28.76 -5.11 12.86
CA ILE A 65 29.98 -5.94 12.95
C ILE A 65 30.35 -6.24 14.41
N ASP A 66 30.95 -7.41 14.64
CA ASP A 66 31.58 -7.80 15.88
C ASP A 66 33.09 -7.67 15.75
N PHE A 67 33.74 -8.48 14.92
CA PHE A 67 35.15 -8.36 14.59
C PHE A 67 35.36 -8.26 13.07
N VAL A 68 36.38 -7.48 12.68
CA VAL A 68 36.83 -7.34 11.29
C VAL A 68 38.32 -7.62 11.22
N GLU A 69 38.68 -8.57 10.37
CA GLU A 69 40.08 -8.90 10.01
C GLU A 69 40.32 -8.61 8.52
N LEU A 70 41.54 -8.84 8.04
CA LEU A 70 41.89 -8.56 6.64
C LEU A 70 41.15 -9.43 5.63
N TYR A 71 40.74 -10.63 6.02
CA TYR A 71 40.15 -11.62 5.12
C TYR A 71 38.86 -12.25 5.67
N ASP A 72 38.45 -11.86 6.86
CA ASP A 72 37.27 -12.41 7.53
C ASP A 72 36.60 -11.38 8.41
N SER A 73 35.32 -11.59 8.73
CA SER A 73 34.55 -10.73 9.62
C SER A 73 33.45 -11.54 10.30
N THR A 74 33.09 -11.10 11.50
CA THR A 74 31.96 -11.65 12.24
C THR A 74 30.93 -10.57 12.53
N TRP A 75 29.69 -10.98 12.68
CA TRP A 75 28.55 -10.11 12.86
C TRP A 75 28.02 -10.18 14.29
N LYS A 76 27.43 -9.10 14.77
CA LYS A 76 26.72 -9.10 16.04
C LYS A 76 25.48 -10.01 15.95
N GLU A 77 24.91 -10.32 17.09
CA GLU A 77 23.64 -11.04 17.21
C GLU A 77 22.46 -10.27 16.60
N LEU A 78 21.34 -10.95 16.40
CA LEU A 78 20.08 -10.32 16.01
C LEU A 78 19.54 -9.36 17.08
N PRO A 79 18.94 -8.22 16.71
CA PRO A 79 18.70 -7.74 15.34
C PRO A 79 19.86 -6.99 14.70
N TRP A 80 20.94 -6.70 15.47
CA TRP A 80 22.06 -5.84 15.08
C TRP A 80 22.77 -6.29 13.80
N LYS A 81 22.78 -7.59 13.55
CA LYS A 81 23.34 -8.21 12.33
C LYS A 81 22.84 -7.55 11.03
N PHE A 82 21.60 -7.01 11.02
CA PHE A 82 20.98 -6.41 9.85
C PHE A 82 20.81 -4.89 9.95
N GLU A 83 21.43 -4.25 10.95
CA GLU A 83 21.31 -2.81 11.19
C GLU A 83 22.66 -2.12 10.96
N ALA A 84 23.07 -1.94 9.70
CA ALA A 84 24.36 -1.39 9.33
C ALA A 84 24.40 0.14 9.44
N GLY A 85 25.36 0.65 10.20
CA GLY A 85 25.59 2.08 10.42
C GLY A 85 24.60 2.73 11.38
N THR A 86 24.68 4.04 11.53
CA THR A 86 23.73 4.80 12.36
C THR A 86 22.33 4.72 11.75
N PRO A 87 21.34 4.15 12.46
CA PRO A 87 19.99 3.97 11.90
C PRO A 87 19.26 5.32 11.72
N ASN A 88 18.14 5.30 10.99
CA ASN A 88 17.23 6.44 10.91
C ASN A 88 16.47 6.60 12.25
N ILE A 89 17.14 7.16 13.26
CA ILE A 89 16.64 7.25 14.64
C ILE A 89 15.32 8.03 14.68
N ALA A 90 15.28 9.22 14.03
CA ALA A 90 14.08 10.06 14.00
C ALA A 90 12.90 9.36 13.30
N GLY A 91 13.19 8.66 12.19
CA GLY A 91 12.17 7.88 11.47
C GLY A 91 11.62 6.72 12.30
N ALA A 92 12.48 5.99 13.03
CA ALA A 92 12.06 4.88 13.89
C ALA A 92 11.17 5.36 15.05
N ILE A 93 11.55 6.44 15.72
CA ILE A 93 10.74 7.04 16.80
C ILE A 93 9.39 7.53 16.26
N ALA A 94 9.40 8.23 15.12
CA ALA A 94 8.18 8.75 14.52
C ALA A 94 7.26 7.63 14.00
N LEU A 95 7.82 6.52 13.49
CA LEU A 95 7.03 5.35 13.13
C LEU A 95 6.37 4.70 14.35
N GLY A 96 7.07 4.63 15.49
CA GLY A 96 6.49 4.16 16.75
C GLY A 96 5.25 4.97 17.14
N HIS A 97 5.33 6.31 17.10
CA HIS A 97 4.18 7.18 17.37
C HIS A 97 3.03 7.02 16.36
N ALA A 98 3.34 6.78 15.09
CA ALA A 98 2.31 6.49 14.08
C ALA A 98 1.59 5.17 14.36
N ILE A 99 2.32 4.16 14.82
CA ILE A 99 1.75 2.86 15.23
C ILE A 99 0.85 3.04 16.45
N ASP A 100 1.31 3.76 17.47
CA ASP A 100 0.51 4.05 18.67
C ASP A 100 -0.80 4.76 18.30
N TYR A 101 -0.74 5.76 17.42
CA TYR A 101 -1.90 6.49 16.92
C TYR A 101 -2.91 5.57 16.21
N LEU A 102 -2.44 4.70 15.31
CA LEU A 102 -3.32 3.75 14.61
C LEU A 102 -3.91 2.71 15.56
N GLN A 103 -3.16 2.25 16.56
CA GLN A 103 -3.65 1.35 17.59
C GLN A 103 -4.70 2.00 18.48
N GLU A 104 -4.55 3.30 18.80
CA GLU A 104 -5.55 4.06 19.56
C GLU A 104 -6.87 4.19 18.81
N LEU A 105 -6.84 4.40 17.49
CA LEU A 105 -8.03 4.36 16.64
C LEU A 105 -8.63 2.94 16.55
N GLY A 106 -7.79 1.92 16.63
CA GLY A 106 -8.12 0.52 16.47
C GLY A 106 -8.09 0.06 15.01
N MET A 107 -7.20 -0.86 14.67
CA MET A 107 -7.02 -1.35 13.30
C MET A 107 -8.28 -1.99 12.73
N ASP A 108 -9.07 -2.70 13.56
CA ASP A 108 -10.35 -3.30 13.13
C ASP A 108 -11.41 -2.22 12.86
N ASN A 109 -11.37 -1.07 13.54
CA ASN A 109 -12.25 0.07 13.27
C ASN A 109 -11.87 0.73 11.94
N ILE A 110 -10.58 0.88 11.68
CA ILE A 110 -10.06 1.41 10.40
C ILE A 110 -10.52 0.52 9.25
N HIS A 111 -10.31 -0.78 9.36
CA HIS A 111 -10.70 -1.76 8.34
C HIS A 111 -12.21 -1.69 8.05
N ARG A 112 -13.05 -1.75 9.09
CA ARG A 112 -14.50 -1.66 8.95
C ARG A 112 -14.95 -0.35 8.30
N TYR A 113 -14.36 0.77 8.69
CA TYR A 113 -14.69 2.06 8.10
C TYR A 113 -14.34 2.15 6.62
N GLU A 114 -13.23 1.56 6.21
CA GLU A 114 -12.87 1.47 4.78
C GLU A 114 -13.84 0.58 3.99
N GLU A 115 -14.30 -0.53 4.58
CA GLU A 115 -15.36 -1.36 3.99
C GLU A 115 -16.66 -0.56 3.82
N GLU A 116 -17.06 0.24 4.82
CA GLU A 116 -18.24 1.11 4.77
C GLU A 116 -18.10 2.16 3.67
N LEU A 117 -16.93 2.82 3.52
CA LEU A 117 -16.66 3.76 2.43
C LEU A 117 -16.69 3.08 1.06
N ALA A 118 -16.11 1.90 0.95
CA ALA A 118 -16.14 1.11 -0.30
C ALA A 118 -17.58 0.71 -0.65
N ALA A 119 -18.36 0.24 0.32
CA ALA A 119 -19.78 -0.09 0.12
C ALA A 119 -20.63 1.13 -0.28
N TYR A 120 -20.27 2.32 0.21
CA TYR A 120 -20.95 3.56 -0.13
C TYR A 120 -20.64 4.03 -1.56
N VAL A 121 -19.37 3.97 -1.99
CA VAL A 121 -18.95 4.56 -3.26
C VAL A 121 -19.06 3.60 -4.44
N LEU A 122 -18.87 2.29 -4.23
CA LEU A 122 -18.82 1.29 -5.28
C LEU A 122 -20.08 1.26 -6.16
N PRO A 123 -21.32 1.22 -5.60
CA PRO A 123 -22.53 1.25 -6.42
C PRO A 123 -22.68 2.53 -7.26
N LYS A 124 -22.21 3.67 -6.74
CA LYS A 124 -22.25 4.96 -7.45
C LYS A 124 -21.30 4.96 -8.65
N LEU A 125 -20.10 4.41 -8.49
CA LEU A 125 -19.15 4.26 -9.59
C LEU A 125 -19.66 3.27 -10.65
N GLN A 126 -20.21 2.15 -10.21
CA GLN A 126 -20.79 1.14 -11.12
C GLN A 126 -21.99 1.64 -11.92
N ALA A 127 -22.71 2.64 -11.41
CA ALA A 127 -23.83 3.27 -12.11
C ALA A 127 -23.39 4.26 -13.21
N ILE A 128 -22.10 4.61 -13.28
CA ILE A 128 -21.58 5.49 -14.33
C ILE A 128 -21.38 4.68 -15.62
N ASP A 129 -22.18 4.97 -16.63
CA ASP A 129 -22.07 4.36 -17.94
C ASP A 129 -20.67 4.56 -18.55
N GLY A 130 -20.05 3.48 -19.08
CA GLY A 130 -18.69 3.48 -19.62
C GLY A 130 -17.59 3.53 -18.56
N LEU A 131 -17.89 3.33 -17.26
CA LEU A 131 -16.90 3.16 -16.22
C LEU A 131 -16.78 1.67 -15.85
N THR A 132 -15.58 1.14 -15.92
CA THR A 132 -15.26 -0.23 -15.47
C THR A 132 -14.52 -0.17 -14.16
N VAL A 133 -15.03 -0.82 -13.10
CA VAL A 133 -14.37 -1.01 -11.82
C VAL A 133 -13.71 -2.39 -11.78
N TYR A 134 -12.42 -2.44 -11.44
CA TYR A 134 -11.65 -3.67 -11.34
C TYR A 134 -11.62 -4.23 -9.90
N GLY A 135 -11.46 -5.54 -9.81
CA GLY A 135 -11.40 -6.28 -8.54
C GLY A 135 -12.77 -6.77 -8.03
N PRO A 136 -12.83 -7.31 -6.80
CA PRO A 136 -14.06 -7.85 -6.24
C PRO A 136 -15.22 -6.85 -6.27
N GLN A 137 -16.39 -7.30 -6.62
CA GLN A 137 -17.59 -6.44 -6.65
C GLN A 137 -18.30 -6.38 -5.29
N ASP A 138 -18.01 -7.32 -4.41
CA ASP A 138 -18.47 -7.33 -3.02
C ASP A 138 -17.54 -6.44 -2.17
N PRO A 139 -18.03 -5.38 -1.50
CA PRO A 139 -17.24 -4.50 -0.66
C PRO A 139 -16.57 -5.21 0.51
N ASN A 140 -17.10 -6.32 1.01
CA ASN A 140 -16.48 -7.12 2.09
C ASN A 140 -15.14 -7.76 1.70
N PHE A 141 -14.81 -7.80 0.42
CA PHE A 141 -13.53 -8.29 -0.10
C PHE A 141 -12.65 -7.18 -0.66
N ARG A 142 -12.89 -5.93 -0.23
CA ARG A 142 -12.11 -4.75 -0.61
C ARG A 142 -11.62 -3.97 0.59
N THR A 143 -10.53 -3.27 0.39
CA THR A 143 -10.14 -2.10 1.20
C THR A 143 -10.65 -0.83 0.53
N GLY A 144 -10.28 0.34 1.06
CA GLY A 144 -10.59 1.65 0.46
C GLY A 144 -9.94 1.92 -0.91
N VAL A 145 -9.41 0.90 -1.60
CA VAL A 145 -8.75 1.04 -2.91
C VAL A 145 -9.69 0.63 -4.04
N ILE A 146 -9.90 1.55 -4.99
CA ILE A 146 -10.77 1.32 -6.16
C ILE A 146 -10.01 1.68 -7.44
N ALA A 147 -9.69 0.65 -8.24
CA ALA A 147 -9.13 0.83 -9.57
C ALA A 147 -10.24 0.85 -10.61
N PHE A 148 -10.18 1.78 -11.55
CA PHE A 148 -11.20 1.95 -12.58
C PHE A 148 -10.63 2.51 -13.88
N ASN A 149 -11.37 2.35 -14.97
CA ASN A 149 -11.14 3.01 -16.25
C ASN A 149 -12.45 3.60 -16.79
N LEU A 150 -12.32 4.65 -17.60
CA LEU A 150 -13.40 5.21 -18.43
C LEU A 150 -13.16 4.80 -19.88
N ASP A 151 -14.20 4.35 -20.54
CA ASP A 151 -14.17 3.91 -21.94
C ASP A 151 -13.63 5.01 -22.86
N GLY A 152 -12.66 4.63 -23.70
CA GLY A 152 -12.04 5.53 -24.67
C GLY A 152 -11.09 6.59 -24.10
N LEU A 153 -10.86 6.64 -22.78
CA LEU A 153 -9.96 7.58 -22.15
C LEU A 153 -8.74 6.87 -21.54
N HIS A 154 -7.59 7.48 -21.75
CA HIS A 154 -6.37 6.95 -21.11
C HIS A 154 -6.37 7.31 -19.61
N PRO A 155 -5.99 6.41 -18.69
CA PRO A 155 -6.00 6.67 -17.25
C PRO A 155 -5.20 7.91 -16.80
N HIS A 156 -4.14 8.28 -17.50
CA HIS A 156 -3.39 9.51 -17.21
C HIS A 156 -4.21 10.76 -17.53
N ASP A 157 -4.97 10.76 -18.63
CA ASP A 157 -5.84 11.89 -19.00
C ASP A 157 -6.98 12.03 -17.99
N VAL A 158 -7.56 10.89 -17.57
CA VAL A 158 -8.55 10.85 -16.49
C VAL A 158 -7.98 11.42 -15.19
N ALA A 159 -6.79 11.00 -14.79
CA ALA A 159 -6.16 11.51 -13.57
C ALA A 159 -5.87 13.02 -13.66
N THR A 160 -5.43 13.52 -14.81
CA THR A 160 -5.20 14.95 -15.03
C THR A 160 -6.49 15.76 -14.94
N ALA A 161 -7.58 15.28 -15.55
CA ALA A 161 -8.87 15.94 -15.48
C ALA A 161 -9.45 15.93 -14.06
N LEU A 162 -9.33 14.82 -13.34
CA LEU A 162 -9.74 14.74 -11.93
C LEU A 162 -8.94 15.68 -11.03
N ASP A 163 -7.63 15.86 -11.28
CA ASP A 163 -6.79 16.81 -10.54
C ASP A 163 -7.26 18.25 -10.75
N MET A 164 -7.67 18.62 -11.96
CA MET A 164 -8.29 19.94 -12.25
C MET A 164 -9.60 20.15 -11.47
N GLU A 165 -10.31 19.07 -11.15
CA GLU A 165 -11.51 19.06 -10.31
C GLU A 165 -11.19 18.98 -8.81
N GLY A 166 -9.91 19.01 -8.43
CA GLY A 166 -9.45 18.93 -7.04
C GLY A 166 -9.51 17.50 -6.45
N VAL A 167 -9.52 16.47 -7.30
CA VAL A 167 -9.55 15.06 -6.89
C VAL A 167 -8.27 14.36 -7.34
N ALA A 168 -7.37 14.06 -6.39
CA ALA A 168 -6.13 13.38 -6.66
C ALA A 168 -6.32 11.85 -6.75
N VAL A 169 -5.99 11.27 -7.90
CA VAL A 169 -5.94 9.82 -8.10
C VAL A 169 -4.59 9.41 -8.68
N ARG A 170 -4.23 8.16 -8.55
CA ARG A 170 -3.03 7.63 -9.19
C ARG A 170 -3.38 6.95 -10.51
N ALA A 171 -2.65 7.24 -11.59
CA ALA A 171 -2.74 6.51 -12.85
C ALA A 171 -1.49 5.65 -13.08
N GLY A 172 -1.63 4.50 -13.74
CA GLY A 172 -0.54 3.63 -14.15
C GLY A 172 -0.70 2.17 -13.73
N HIS A 173 0.43 1.48 -13.51
CA HIS A 173 0.47 0.04 -13.19
C HIS A 173 0.34 -0.27 -11.69
N HIS A 174 0.38 0.73 -10.82
CA HIS A 174 0.27 0.59 -9.35
C HIS A 174 1.28 -0.37 -8.71
N CYS A 175 2.47 -0.53 -9.31
CA CYS A 175 3.50 -1.52 -8.94
C CYS A 175 3.01 -2.97 -9.10
N ALA A 176 2.02 -3.24 -9.96
CA ALA A 176 1.34 -4.53 -10.13
C ALA A 176 1.16 -4.89 -11.62
N GLN A 177 2.20 -4.71 -12.44
CA GLN A 177 2.13 -5.00 -13.89
C GLN A 177 1.59 -6.40 -14.24
N PRO A 178 1.99 -7.50 -13.54
CA PRO A 178 1.46 -8.82 -13.84
C PRO A 178 -0.06 -8.91 -13.63
N LEU A 179 -0.60 -8.22 -12.61
CA LEU A 179 -2.04 -8.15 -12.36
C LEU A 179 -2.76 -7.41 -13.49
N LEU A 180 -2.23 -6.27 -13.93
CA LEU A 180 -2.85 -5.52 -15.04
C LEU A 180 -2.82 -6.31 -16.34
N LYS A 181 -1.75 -7.06 -16.59
CA LYS A 181 -1.69 -7.98 -17.73
C LYS A 181 -2.74 -9.08 -17.64
N TYR A 182 -2.97 -9.64 -16.45
CA TYR A 182 -4.03 -10.62 -16.20
C TYR A 182 -5.43 -10.03 -16.43
N LEU A 183 -5.64 -8.77 -16.07
CA LEU A 183 -6.88 -8.02 -16.30
C LEU A 183 -7.01 -7.50 -17.74
N GLU A 184 -6.03 -7.76 -18.60
CA GLU A 184 -5.98 -7.33 -20.02
C GLU A 184 -6.05 -5.81 -20.20
N VAL A 185 -5.50 -5.03 -19.25
CA VAL A 185 -5.44 -3.57 -19.33
C VAL A 185 -3.99 -3.08 -19.21
N SER A 186 -3.68 -1.98 -19.91
CA SER A 186 -2.35 -1.37 -19.89
C SER A 186 -2.10 -0.54 -18.64
N ALA A 187 -3.12 0.11 -18.12
CA ALA A 187 -3.08 0.97 -16.94
C ALA A 187 -4.50 1.14 -16.37
N THR A 188 -4.59 1.60 -15.12
CA THR A 188 -5.85 2.05 -14.50
C THR A 188 -5.67 3.36 -13.76
N ALA A 189 -6.75 4.12 -13.59
CA ALA A 189 -6.86 5.12 -12.54
C ALA A 189 -7.21 4.43 -11.23
N ARG A 190 -6.70 4.95 -10.09
CA ARG A 190 -6.93 4.38 -8.77
C ARG A 190 -7.25 5.46 -7.76
N ALA A 191 -8.45 5.44 -7.23
CA ALA A 191 -8.81 6.15 -6.01
C ALA A 191 -8.40 5.32 -4.79
N SER A 192 -7.86 5.96 -3.76
CA SER A 192 -7.45 5.32 -2.51
C SER A 192 -8.03 6.11 -1.36
N PHE A 193 -9.00 5.52 -0.67
CA PHE A 193 -9.58 6.03 0.56
C PHE A 193 -8.84 5.46 1.77
N TYR A 194 -8.79 6.24 2.84
CA TYR A 194 -8.28 5.80 4.13
C TYR A 194 -9.18 6.33 5.25
N PHE A 195 -8.93 5.99 6.48
CA PHE A 195 -9.81 6.32 7.61
C PHE A 195 -10.09 7.81 7.81
N TYR A 196 -9.33 8.70 7.21
CA TYR A 196 -9.55 10.14 7.26
C TYR A 196 -10.41 10.70 6.12
N ASN A 197 -10.76 9.88 5.13
CA ASN A 197 -11.69 10.28 4.08
C ASN A 197 -13.14 10.12 4.54
N THR A 198 -14.03 10.89 3.92
CA THR A 198 -15.46 10.95 4.25
C THR A 198 -16.31 10.51 3.06
N THR A 199 -17.61 10.33 3.29
CA THR A 199 -18.58 10.10 2.20
C THR A 199 -18.66 11.29 1.25
N GLN A 200 -18.38 12.53 1.72
CA GLN A 200 -18.29 13.70 0.85
C GLN A 200 -17.11 13.61 -0.12
N ASP A 201 -15.96 13.09 0.31
CA ASP A 201 -14.83 12.86 -0.60
C ASP A 201 -15.18 11.81 -1.65
N ALA A 202 -15.93 10.78 -1.26
CA ALA A 202 -16.43 9.76 -2.19
C ALA A 202 -17.43 10.34 -3.19
N ASP A 203 -18.37 11.21 -2.75
CA ASP A 203 -19.30 11.92 -3.64
C ASP A 203 -18.55 12.84 -4.59
N ARG A 204 -17.54 13.56 -4.09
CA ARG A 204 -16.70 14.45 -4.92
C ARG A 204 -15.95 13.68 -6.01
N LEU A 205 -15.47 12.47 -5.72
CA LEU A 205 -14.86 11.61 -6.73
C LEU A 205 -15.87 11.27 -7.84
N VAL A 206 -17.10 10.88 -7.49
CA VAL A 206 -18.15 10.55 -8.45
C VAL A 206 -18.51 11.75 -9.32
N GLU A 207 -18.71 12.92 -8.72
CA GLU A 207 -18.98 14.18 -9.44
C GLU A 207 -17.86 14.55 -10.40
N ALA A 208 -16.60 14.47 -9.95
CA ALA A 208 -15.43 14.77 -10.77
C ALA A 208 -15.27 13.81 -11.95
N ILE A 209 -15.57 12.51 -11.77
CA ILE A 209 -15.58 11.53 -12.87
C ILE A 209 -16.66 11.87 -13.89
N MET A 210 -17.85 12.25 -13.45
CA MET A 210 -18.91 12.67 -14.36
C MET A 210 -18.56 13.94 -15.13
N ALA A 211 -17.97 14.95 -14.47
CA ALA A 211 -17.47 16.16 -15.11
C ALA A 211 -16.36 15.85 -16.13
N THR A 212 -15.43 14.98 -15.78
CA THR A 212 -14.37 14.50 -16.69
C THR A 212 -14.97 13.86 -17.95
N LYS A 213 -15.96 12.98 -17.78
CA LYS A 213 -16.65 12.31 -18.89
C LYS A 213 -17.33 13.33 -19.82
N GLU A 214 -18.02 14.33 -19.28
CA GLU A 214 -18.66 15.39 -20.07
C GLU A 214 -17.63 16.28 -20.78
N PHE A 215 -16.52 16.63 -20.11
CA PHE A 215 -15.44 17.40 -20.71
C PHE A 215 -14.90 16.73 -21.99
N PHE A 216 -14.61 15.43 -21.94
CA PHE A 216 -14.08 14.71 -23.10
C PHE A 216 -15.13 14.41 -24.18
N LYS A 217 -16.42 14.36 -23.87
CA LYS A 217 -17.47 14.25 -24.89
C LYS A 217 -17.60 15.50 -25.75
N HIS A 218 -17.40 16.67 -25.15
CA HIS A 218 -17.57 17.96 -25.83
C HIS A 218 -16.26 18.55 -26.34
N GLY A 219 -15.12 18.00 -25.92
CA GLY A 219 -13.77 18.41 -26.29
C GLY A 219 -13.19 17.76 -27.54
N THR A 220 -13.99 17.10 -28.36
CA THR A 220 -13.53 16.61 -29.67
C THR A 220 -13.43 17.81 -30.61
N ILE A 221 -12.23 18.38 -30.71
CA ILE A 221 -11.81 19.30 -31.79
C ILE A 221 -11.49 18.48 -33.03
#